data_55b3508893a97e73062fb73723452078
#
_entry.id   55b3508893a97e73062fb73723452078
#
_cell.length_a   1.000
_cell.length_b   1.000
_cell.length_c   1.000
_cell.angle_alpha   90.00
_cell.angle_beta   90.00
_cell.angle_gamma   90.00
#
_symmetry.space_group_name_H-M   'P 1'
#
loop_
_entity.id
_entity.type
_entity.pdbx_description
1 polymer ?
#
loop_
_entity_poly.entity_id
_entity_poly.type
_entity_poly.pdbx_seq_one_letter_code
_entity_poly.pdbx_strand_id
1 'polypeptide(L)'
;MPSKTLQQMHRDHVPTVPPSFHLLGSSPASHNQGMVRFSSGANPSTPLPPIQIITTQGHPEFNEPIVSAIIEQRLQSGSIGQEAVAEAETRRFWETDGVNVGKAIWKVLLQK
;
A
#
# COMPACT_ATOMS: atom_id res chain seq x y z
N MET A 1 4.49 5.90 16.48
CA MET A 1 4.95 4.82 15.59
C MET A 1 5.49 5.42 14.30
N PRO A 2 6.63 4.93 13.84
CA PRO A 2 7.08 5.38 12.52
C PRO A 2 6.06 4.99 11.46
N SER A 3 5.86 5.86 10.48
CA SER A 3 4.98 5.57 9.36
C SER A 3 5.56 4.45 8.50
N LYS A 4 4.70 3.61 7.95
CA LYS A 4 5.10 2.57 7.00
C LYS A 4 5.28 3.19 5.63
N THR A 5 6.28 2.73 4.92
CA THR A 5 6.63 3.25 3.59
C THR A 5 6.55 2.13 2.56
N LEU A 6 5.76 2.34 1.53
CA LEU A 6 5.65 1.44 0.38
C LEU A 6 5.84 2.23 -0.90
N GLN A 7 6.32 1.56 -1.95
CA GLN A 7 6.41 2.15 -3.28
C GLN A 7 5.02 2.30 -3.89
N GLN A 8 4.80 3.44 -4.54
CA GLN A 8 3.50 3.81 -5.11
C GLN A 8 3.66 4.05 -6.61
N MET A 9 3.00 3.23 -7.43
CA MET A 9 3.03 3.36 -8.89
C MET A 9 1.63 3.14 -9.43
N HIS A 10 0.68 4.01 -9.04
CA HIS A 10 -0.72 3.86 -9.43
C HIS A 10 -1.37 5.20 -9.75
N ARG A 11 -2.41 5.16 -10.56
CA ARG A 11 -3.28 6.30 -10.87
C ARG A 11 -4.63 6.15 -10.18
N ASP A 12 -5.14 4.93 -10.11
CA ASP A 12 -6.42 4.63 -9.52
C ASP A 12 -6.30 4.35 -8.03
N HIS A 13 -7.35 4.64 -7.29
CA HIS A 13 -7.38 4.40 -5.85
C HIS A 13 -8.84 4.20 -5.40
N VAL A 14 -8.99 3.68 -4.18
CA VAL A 14 -10.30 3.55 -3.54
C VAL A 14 -10.48 4.78 -2.66
N PRO A 15 -11.33 5.75 -3.06
CA PRO A 15 -11.38 7.06 -2.40
C PRO A 15 -11.94 7.03 -0.99
N THR A 16 -12.81 6.07 -0.68
CA THR A 16 -13.48 6.00 0.62
C THR A 16 -13.31 4.62 1.23
N VAL A 17 -13.48 4.54 2.55
CA VAL A 17 -13.46 3.26 3.26
C VAL A 17 -14.89 2.71 3.32
N PRO A 18 -15.18 1.55 2.70
CA PRO A 18 -16.52 0.96 2.75
C PRO A 18 -16.97 0.65 4.18
N PRO A 19 -18.28 0.49 4.41
CA PRO A 19 -18.79 0.04 5.72
C PRO A 19 -18.14 -1.28 6.15
N SER A 20 -17.90 -1.43 7.43
CA SER A 20 -17.25 -2.60 8.06
C SER A 20 -15.76 -2.74 7.77
N PHE A 21 -15.16 -1.83 6.99
CA PHE A 21 -13.71 -1.77 6.81
C PHE A 21 -13.10 -0.72 7.74
N HIS A 22 -11.82 -0.90 8.05
CA HIS A 22 -11.06 0.02 8.89
C HIS A 22 -9.81 0.46 8.15
N LEU A 23 -9.54 1.75 8.16
CA LEU A 23 -8.39 2.35 7.48
C LEU A 23 -7.08 1.91 8.14
N LEU A 24 -6.12 1.45 7.35
CA LEU A 24 -4.77 1.10 7.82
C LEU A 24 -3.76 2.20 7.56
N GLY A 25 -3.95 2.98 6.52
CA GLY A 25 -3.00 4.03 6.19
C GLY A 25 -3.55 5.00 5.18
N SER A 26 -2.99 6.20 5.15
CA SER A 26 -3.39 7.24 4.22
C SER A 26 -2.19 8.09 3.81
N SER A 27 -2.39 8.84 2.73
CA SER A 27 -1.43 9.83 2.27
C SER A 27 -2.18 11.06 1.78
N PRO A 28 -1.51 12.21 1.61
CA PRO A 28 -2.17 13.41 1.09
C PRO A 28 -2.80 13.20 -0.30
N ALA A 29 -2.17 12.38 -1.14
CA ALA A 29 -2.67 12.12 -2.50
C ALA A 29 -3.81 11.11 -2.54
N SER A 30 -3.86 10.19 -1.55
CA SER A 30 -4.89 9.14 -1.50
C SER A 30 -5.20 8.79 -0.05
N HIS A 31 -6.40 9.11 0.38
CA HIS A 31 -6.82 8.87 1.77
C HIS A 31 -6.76 7.37 2.13
N ASN A 32 -7.17 6.50 1.21
CA ASN A 32 -7.18 5.06 1.47
C ASN A 32 -5.96 4.39 0.84
N GLN A 33 -4.91 4.21 1.63
CA GLN A 33 -3.71 3.48 1.21
C GLN A 33 -3.72 2.01 1.66
N GLY A 34 -4.70 1.63 2.41
CA GLY A 34 -4.88 0.26 2.86
C GLY A 34 -6.02 0.17 3.85
N MET A 35 -6.72 -0.94 3.83
CA MET A 35 -7.86 -1.16 4.73
C MET A 35 -7.98 -2.62 5.10
N VAL A 36 -8.70 -2.89 6.17
CA VAL A 36 -8.90 -4.23 6.68
C VAL A 36 -10.37 -4.41 7.07
N ARG A 37 -10.88 -5.63 6.84
CA ARG A 37 -12.18 -6.06 7.34
C ARG A 37 -11.96 -7.27 8.24
N PHE A 38 -12.48 -7.20 9.45
CA PHE A 38 -12.45 -8.34 10.37
C PHE A 38 -13.61 -9.29 10.09
N SER A 39 -13.46 -10.53 10.51
CA SER A 39 -14.48 -11.56 10.32
C SER A 39 -15.83 -11.10 10.87
N SER A 40 -16.91 -11.40 10.13
CA SER A 40 -18.28 -10.99 10.46
C SER A 40 -18.49 -9.49 10.58
N GLY A 41 -17.58 -8.68 10.03
CA GLY A 41 -17.67 -7.23 10.12
C GLY A 41 -17.44 -6.70 11.53
N ALA A 42 -16.74 -7.44 12.39
CA ALA A 42 -16.47 -7.03 13.76
C ALA A 42 -15.62 -5.78 13.83
N ASN A 43 -15.77 -5.03 14.92
CA ASN A 43 -14.90 -3.89 15.22
C ASN A 43 -13.57 -4.36 15.84
N PRO A 44 -12.50 -3.56 15.71
CA PRO A 44 -11.24 -3.85 16.40
C PRO A 44 -11.47 -3.99 17.91
N SER A 45 -10.81 -4.98 18.49
CA SER A 45 -10.89 -5.25 19.92
C SER A 45 -9.58 -5.85 20.40
N THR A 46 -9.45 -6.11 21.69
CA THR A 46 -8.27 -6.77 22.25
C THR A 46 -8.70 -8.11 22.87
N PRO A 47 -8.25 -9.26 22.36
CA PRO A 47 -7.42 -9.45 21.16
C PRO A 47 -8.17 -9.09 19.87
N LEU A 48 -7.41 -8.80 18.82
CA LEU A 48 -8.02 -8.49 17.52
C LEU A 48 -8.76 -9.71 16.94
N PRO A 49 -9.96 -9.49 16.35
CA PRO A 49 -10.64 -10.56 15.63
C PRO A 49 -9.82 -11.02 14.41
N PRO A 50 -10.07 -12.21 13.89
CA PRO A 50 -9.44 -12.65 12.65
C PRO A 50 -9.72 -11.67 11.51
N ILE A 51 -8.71 -11.44 10.68
CA ILE A 51 -8.83 -10.58 9.51
C ILE A 51 -9.40 -11.40 8.35
N GLN A 52 -10.46 -10.90 7.74
CA GLN A 52 -11.08 -11.52 6.57
C GLN A 52 -10.51 -10.97 5.28
N ILE A 53 -10.33 -9.64 5.20
CA ILE A 53 -9.87 -8.95 4.01
C ILE A 53 -8.80 -7.94 4.42
N ILE A 54 -7.72 -7.90 3.67
CA ILE A 54 -6.68 -6.87 3.81
C ILE A 54 -6.31 -6.36 2.42
N THR A 55 -6.17 -5.06 2.29
CA THR A 55 -5.75 -4.43 1.03
C THR A 55 -4.59 -3.48 1.25
N THR A 56 -3.76 -3.32 0.24
CA THR A 56 -2.75 -2.27 0.18
C THR A 56 -2.80 -1.62 -1.19
N GLN A 57 -2.72 -0.30 -1.23
CA GLN A 57 -2.62 0.45 -2.48
C GLN A 57 -1.17 0.50 -2.96
N GLY A 58 -0.22 0.65 -2.04
CA GLY A 58 1.20 0.57 -2.34
C GLY A 58 1.66 -0.84 -2.64
N HIS A 59 2.86 -0.95 -3.17
CA HIS A 59 3.44 -2.21 -3.62
C HIS A 59 4.48 -2.72 -2.64
N PRO A 60 4.15 -3.65 -1.75
CA PRO A 60 5.15 -4.23 -0.83
C PRO A 60 6.22 -5.04 -1.54
N GLU A 61 5.94 -5.55 -2.73
CA GLU A 61 6.88 -6.34 -3.54
C GLU A 61 7.89 -5.47 -4.30
N PHE A 62 7.69 -4.16 -4.39
CA PHE A 62 8.57 -3.29 -5.16
C PHE A 62 9.80 -2.89 -4.36
N ASN A 63 10.95 -3.01 -4.99
CA ASN A 63 12.25 -2.52 -4.51
C ASN A 63 12.79 -1.47 -5.48
N GLU A 64 13.94 -0.87 -5.17
CA GLU A 64 14.52 0.18 -5.99
C GLU A 64 14.76 -0.24 -7.45
N PRO A 65 15.39 -1.40 -7.75
CA PRO A 65 15.57 -1.79 -9.15
C PRO A 65 14.27 -1.94 -9.93
N ILE A 66 13.22 -2.49 -9.31
CA ILE A 66 11.92 -2.65 -9.95
C ILE A 66 11.29 -1.28 -10.22
N VAL A 67 11.31 -0.38 -9.24
CA VAL A 67 10.74 0.95 -9.37
C VAL A 67 11.47 1.76 -10.43
N SER A 68 12.80 1.69 -10.48
CA SER A 68 13.59 2.39 -11.49
C SER A 68 13.23 1.92 -12.91
N ALA A 69 13.08 0.60 -13.09
CA ALA A 69 12.70 0.05 -14.40
C ALA A 69 11.30 0.51 -14.81
N ILE A 70 10.35 0.54 -13.88
CA ILE A 70 8.98 0.99 -14.17
C ILE A 70 8.94 2.47 -14.50
N ILE A 71 9.67 3.31 -13.78
CA ILE A 71 9.74 4.75 -14.04
C ILE A 71 10.25 4.99 -15.45
N GLU A 72 11.34 4.33 -15.83
CA GLU A 72 11.91 4.46 -17.17
C GLU A 72 10.91 4.03 -18.25
N GLN A 73 10.26 2.88 -18.08
CA GLN A 73 9.26 2.38 -19.01
C GLN A 73 8.10 3.36 -19.19
N ARG A 74 7.60 3.93 -18.09
CA ARG A 74 6.47 4.85 -18.12
C ARG A 74 6.83 6.21 -18.68
N LEU A 75 8.06 6.66 -18.49
CA LEU A 75 8.58 7.86 -19.13
C LEU A 75 8.55 7.69 -20.64
N GLN A 76 9.06 6.57 -21.15
CA GLN A 76 9.12 6.29 -22.58
C GLN A 76 7.74 6.20 -23.20
N SER A 77 6.77 5.63 -22.49
CA SER A 77 5.41 5.48 -22.96
C SER A 77 4.53 6.73 -22.77
N GLY A 78 5.01 7.72 -22.04
CA GLY A 78 4.23 8.91 -21.70
C GLY A 78 3.10 8.66 -20.71
N SER A 79 3.13 7.53 -19.99
CA SER A 79 2.06 7.15 -19.07
C SER A 79 2.02 7.98 -17.80
N ILE A 80 3.14 8.62 -17.43
CA ILE A 80 3.23 9.50 -16.27
C ILE A 80 3.89 10.83 -16.66
N GLY A 81 3.47 11.91 -16.00
CA GLY A 81 4.04 13.23 -16.22
C GLY A 81 5.40 13.41 -15.57
N GLN A 82 6.11 14.44 -16.00
CA GLN A 82 7.46 14.74 -15.49
C GLN A 82 7.47 15.06 -14.00
N GLU A 83 6.45 15.72 -13.48
CA GLU A 83 6.36 16.02 -12.04
C GLU A 83 6.25 14.76 -11.20
N ALA A 84 5.42 13.82 -11.64
CA ALA A 84 5.28 12.52 -10.96
C ALA A 84 6.58 11.73 -11.01
N VAL A 85 7.30 11.80 -12.13
CA VAL A 85 8.60 11.16 -12.28
C VAL A 85 9.62 11.77 -11.31
N ALA A 86 9.70 13.10 -11.25
CA ALA A 86 10.62 13.80 -10.36
C ALA A 86 10.39 13.43 -8.90
N GLU A 87 9.12 13.34 -8.48
CA GLU A 87 8.77 12.91 -7.13
C GLU A 87 9.16 11.45 -6.88
N ALA A 88 8.88 10.56 -7.83
CA ALA A 88 9.27 9.16 -7.73
C ALA A 88 10.78 8.99 -7.65
N GLU A 89 11.54 9.76 -8.47
CA GLU A 89 13.01 9.76 -8.42
C GLU A 89 13.53 10.17 -7.05
N THR A 90 12.90 11.14 -6.41
CA THR A 90 13.28 11.59 -5.07
C THR A 90 13.09 10.48 -4.02
N ARG A 91 12.06 9.66 -4.17
CA ARG A 91 11.65 8.68 -3.17
C ARG A 91 12.11 7.25 -3.44
N ARG A 92 12.57 6.93 -4.65
CA ARG A 92 12.85 5.53 -5.03
C ARG A 92 13.90 4.85 -4.18
N PHE A 93 14.79 5.61 -3.57
CA PHE A 93 15.84 5.09 -2.69
C PHE A 93 15.44 5.06 -1.21
N TRP A 94 14.23 5.52 -0.88
CA TRP A 94 13.76 5.44 0.48
C TRP A 94 13.56 3.98 0.86
N GLU A 95 13.99 3.65 2.08
CA GLU A 95 13.79 2.32 2.63
C GLU A 95 12.31 2.02 2.72
N THR A 96 11.91 0.80 2.30
CA THR A 96 10.51 0.40 2.32
C THR A 96 10.23 -0.63 3.40
N ASP A 97 8.96 -0.70 3.83
CA ASP A 97 8.47 -1.70 4.76
C ASP A 97 7.85 -2.92 4.05
N GLY A 98 8.20 -3.13 2.76
CA GLY A 98 7.60 -4.18 1.94
C GLY A 98 7.68 -5.57 2.55
N VAL A 99 8.83 -5.94 3.13
CA VAL A 99 9.00 -7.25 3.77
C VAL A 99 8.09 -7.39 4.98
N ASN A 100 7.97 -6.35 5.81
CA ASN A 100 7.11 -6.38 6.99
C ASN A 100 5.65 -6.47 6.62
N VAL A 101 5.22 -5.73 5.59
CA VAL A 101 3.85 -5.80 5.07
C VAL A 101 3.57 -7.18 4.48
N GLY A 102 4.53 -7.74 3.73
CA GLY A 102 4.41 -9.09 3.19
C GLY A 102 4.23 -10.15 4.27
N LYS A 103 4.98 -10.02 5.38
CA LYS A 103 4.83 -10.91 6.53
C LYS A 103 3.45 -10.79 7.17
N ALA A 104 2.91 -9.58 7.25
CA ALA A 104 1.56 -9.35 7.79
C ALA A 104 0.51 -10.03 6.91
N ILE A 105 0.61 -9.90 5.59
CA ILE A 105 -0.27 -10.56 4.63
C ILE A 105 -0.19 -12.09 4.79
N TRP A 106 1.02 -12.63 4.92
CA TRP A 106 1.22 -14.06 5.12
C TRP A 106 0.53 -14.55 6.40
N LYS A 107 0.61 -13.79 7.49
CA LYS A 107 -0.08 -14.12 8.73
C LYS A 107 -1.60 -14.17 8.56
N VAL A 108 -2.15 -13.27 7.75
CA VAL A 108 -3.59 -13.28 7.44
C VAL A 108 -3.99 -14.58 6.74
N LEU A 109 -3.17 -15.03 5.78
CA LEU A 109 -3.41 -16.28 5.05
C LEU A 109 -3.32 -17.51 5.94
N LEU A 110 -2.50 -17.48 6.98
CA LEU A 110 -2.27 -18.60 7.88
C LEU A 110 -3.23 -18.65 9.07
N GLN A 111 -3.97 -17.60 9.35
CA GLN A 111 -4.93 -17.61 10.48
C GLN A 111 -6.10 -18.54 10.21
N LYS A 112 -6.57 -19.17 11.25
CA LYS A 112 -7.65 -20.16 11.16
C LYS A 112 -8.95 -19.65 11.75
#